data_4a612e6c046843af58436cba1935e264
#
_entry.id   4a612e6c046843af58436cba1935e264
#
_cell.length_a   1.000
_cell.length_b   1.000
_cell.length_c   1.000
_cell.angle_alpha   90.00
_cell.angle_beta   90.00
_cell.angle_gamma   90.00
#
_symmetry.space_group_name_H-M   'P 1'
#
loop_
_entity.id
_entity.type
_entity.pdbx_description
1 polymer ?
#
loop_
_entity_poly.entity_id
_entity_poly.type
_entity_poly.pdbx_seq_one_letter_code
_entity_poly.pdbx_strand_id
1 'polypeptide(L)'
;LPDPFASERVFQTLTQVAGRAGRSSRGGKVVMQTFMPEHYAIQAASRHDVSGFYEQELNYRKQLGYPPYARLARLEYRHADPLKAEEESQKAAGRLKIKIEAERRHQTELIGPVPSFFAKENGVYRWQIVVRGPDPASFLRDVKLSDWRIEIDPISLL
;
A
#
# COMPACT_ATOMS: atom_id res chain seq x y z
N LEU A 1 0.86 2.55 -7.57
CA LEU A 1 -0.26 2.04 -6.75
C LEU A 1 -0.47 2.97 -5.57
N PRO A 2 -1.72 3.32 -5.21
CA PRO A 2 -1.97 4.03 -3.98
C PRO A 2 -1.63 3.12 -2.79
N ASP A 3 -0.94 3.69 -1.80
CA ASP A 3 -0.60 2.98 -0.57
C ASP A 3 -1.78 3.05 0.40
N PRO A 4 -2.37 1.91 0.81
CA PRO A 4 -3.55 1.89 1.67
C PRO A 4 -3.31 2.45 3.08
N PHE A 5 -2.03 2.63 3.46
CA PHE A 5 -1.64 3.13 4.77
C PHE A 5 -1.13 4.58 4.76
N ALA A 6 -1.14 5.25 3.60
CA ALA A 6 -0.59 6.60 3.47
C ALA A 6 -1.27 7.62 4.38
N SER A 7 -2.60 7.63 4.40
CA SER A 7 -3.40 8.55 5.23
C SER A 7 -3.16 8.34 6.72
N GLU A 8 -3.07 7.08 7.15
CA GLU A 8 -2.78 6.74 8.54
C GLU A 8 -1.39 7.20 8.97
N ARG A 9 -0.37 6.99 8.13
CA ARG A 9 0.98 7.49 8.41
C ARG A 9 1.03 9.01 8.51
N VAL A 10 0.33 9.71 7.63
CA VAL A 10 0.21 11.18 7.68
C VAL A 10 -0.42 11.59 9.00
N PHE A 11 -1.58 11.02 9.35
CA PHE A 11 -2.28 11.32 10.60
C PHE A 11 -1.40 11.09 11.84
N GLN A 12 -0.75 9.92 11.91
CA GLN A 12 0.13 9.57 13.04
C GLN A 12 1.32 10.53 13.15
N THR A 13 1.97 10.86 12.01
CA THR A 13 3.11 11.78 11.98
C THR A 13 2.68 13.16 12.47
N LEU A 14 1.58 13.69 11.98
CA LEU A 14 1.08 15.03 12.34
C LEU A 14 0.67 15.10 13.80
N THR A 15 -0.03 14.08 14.28
CA THR A 15 -0.44 13.99 15.70
C THR A 15 0.79 13.91 16.62
N GLN A 16 1.82 13.16 16.23
CA GLN A 16 3.06 13.06 16.99
C GLN A 16 3.81 14.40 17.05
N VAL A 17 3.91 15.12 15.93
CA VAL A 17 4.55 16.45 15.89
C VAL A 17 3.77 17.46 16.74
N ALA A 18 2.44 17.48 16.61
CA ALA A 18 1.57 18.36 17.39
C ALA A 18 1.68 18.10 18.90
N GLY A 19 1.71 16.83 19.31
CA GLY A 19 1.90 16.43 20.70
C GLY A 19 3.25 16.85 21.31
N ARG A 20 4.30 16.94 20.48
CA ARG A 20 5.62 17.47 20.95
C ARG A 20 5.60 18.98 21.19
N ALA A 21 4.95 19.73 20.29
CA ALA A 21 4.82 21.18 20.44
C ALA A 21 4.01 21.59 21.67
N GLY A 22 3.01 20.81 22.06
CA GLY A 22 2.14 21.06 23.23
C GLY A 22 2.81 20.81 24.59
N ARG A 23 4.02 20.25 24.66
CA ARG A 23 4.71 19.95 25.94
C ARG A 23 5.39 21.16 26.60
N SER A 24 5.49 22.29 25.90
CA SER A 24 6.04 23.52 26.49
C SER A 24 5.05 24.17 27.43
N SER A 25 5.52 24.69 28.58
CA SER A 25 4.71 25.45 29.52
C SER A 25 4.10 26.74 28.92
N ARG A 26 4.64 27.19 27.78
CA ARG A 26 4.17 28.37 27.03
C ARG A 26 3.18 28.01 25.92
N GLY A 27 2.82 26.71 25.78
CA GLY A 27 2.12 26.21 24.63
C GLY A 27 3.01 26.17 23.39
N GLY A 28 2.53 25.52 22.35
CA GLY A 28 3.20 25.45 21.06
C GLY A 28 2.19 25.63 19.91
N LYS A 29 2.66 26.23 18.83
CA LYS A 29 1.89 26.34 17.59
C LYS A 29 2.57 25.51 16.53
N VAL A 30 1.81 24.62 15.88
CA VAL A 30 2.26 23.87 14.71
C VAL A 30 1.60 24.48 13.47
N VAL A 31 2.43 24.77 12.47
CA VAL A 31 1.94 25.24 11.16
C VAL A 31 2.27 24.16 10.14
N MET A 32 1.25 23.72 9.41
CA MET A 32 1.39 22.71 8.37
C MET A 32 1.13 23.33 7.00
N GLN A 33 2.06 23.13 6.09
CA GLN A 33 1.90 23.49 4.70
C GLN A 33 1.52 22.27 3.87
N THR A 34 0.42 22.35 3.12
CA THR A 34 -0.09 21.25 2.31
C THR A 34 -0.84 21.77 1.09
N PHE A 35 -0.86 20.98 0.01
CA PHE A 35 -1.72 21.22 -1.15
C PHE A 35 -3.15 20.68 -0.98
N MET A 36 -3.40 19.89 0.08
CA MET A 36 -4.69 19.25 0.34
C MET A 36 -5.18 19.53 1.77
N PRO A 37 -5.45 20.80 2.14
CA PRO A 37 -5.82 21.16 3.52
C PRO A 37 -7.12 20.49 3.96
N GLU A 38 -8.03 20.18 3.03
CA GLU A 38 -9.32 19.55 3.32
C GLU A 38 -9.24 18.02 3.46
N HIS A 39 -8.05 17.42 3.29
CA HIS A 39 -7.90 15.98 3.45
C HIS A 39 -8.23 15.56 4.88
N TYR A 40 -9.10 14.55 5.03
CA TYR A 40 -9.63 14.13 6.33
C TYR A 40 -8.56 13.80 7.38
N ALA A 41 -7.43 13.20 6.98
CA ALA A 41 -6.32 12.90 7.90
C ALA A 41 -5.69 14.17 8.47
N ILE A 42 -5.60 15.23 7.65
CA ILE A 42 -5.05 16.53 8.05
C ILE A 42 -6.05 17.25 8.98
N GLN A 43 -7.32 17.27 8.60
CA GLN A 43 -8.39 17.86 9.40
C GLN A 43 -8.52 17.19 10.77
N ALA A 44 -8.50 15.86 10.81
CA ALA A 44 -8.55 15.11 12.05
C ALA A 44 -7.30 15.36 12.93
N ALA A 45 -6.11 15.37 12.34
CA ALA A 45 -4.87 15.66 13.07
C ALA A 45 -4.87 17.07 13.66
N SER A 46 -5.38 18.09 12.95
CA SER A 46 -5.46 19.47 13.43
C SER A 46 -6.40 19.64 14.63
N ARG A 47 -7.39 18.76 14.75
CA ARG A 47 -8.39 18.76 15.84
C ARG A 47 -8.07 17.75 16.93
N HIS A 48 -6.98 16.98 16.79
CA HIS A 48 -6.67 15.82 17.63
C HIS A 48 -7.80 14.78 17.70
N ASP A 49 -8.58 14.66 16.62
CA ASP A 49 -9.73 13.76 16.53
C ASP A 49 -9.31 12.37 16.03
N VAL A 50 -8.87 11.54 16.97
CA VAL A 50 -8.45 10.17 16.70
C VAL A 50 -9.63 9.30 16.26
N SER A 51 -10.75 9.42 16.94
CA SER A 51 -11.96 8.61 16.68
C SER A 51 -12.52 8.89 15.30
N GLY A 52 -12.71 10.17 14.96
CA GLY A 52 -13.22 10.58 13.66
C GLY A 52 -12.28 10.21 12.52
N PHE A 53 -10.96 10.26 12.74
CA PHE A 53 -10.00 9.76 11.77
C PHE A 53 -10.21 8.28 11.47
N TYR A 54 -10.20 7.40 12.49
CA TYR A 54 -10.31 5.97 12.27
C TYR A 54 -11.68 5.55 11.74
N GLU A 55 -12.75 6.21 12.11
CA GLU A 55 -14.08 5.95 11.55
C GLU A 55 -14.07 6.18 10.03
N GLN A 56 -13.54 7.31 9.58
CA GLN A 56 -13.47 7.66 8.17
C GLN A 56 -12.48 6.79 7.40
N GLU A 57 -11.30 6.53 7.96
CA GLU A 57 -10.28 5.65 7.39
C GLU A 57 -10.81 4.24 7.15
N LEU A 58 -11.48 3.64 8.16
CA LEU A 58 -12.06 2.30 8.05
C LEU A 58 -13.18 2.23 7.00
N ASN A 59 -13.99 3.28 6.89
CA ASN A 59 -15.01 3.36 5.85
C ASN A 59 -14.39 3.35 4.44
N TYR A 60 -13.33 4.14 4.22
CA TYR A 60 -12.60 4.13 2.95
C TYR A 60 -11.96 2.78 2.66
N ARG A 61 -11.29 2.17 3.65
CA ARG A 61 -10.68 0.85 3.48
C ARG A 61 -11.70 -0.22 3.16
N LYS A 62 -12.88 -0.16 3.75
CA LYS A 62 -13.99 -1.07 3.46
C LYS A 62 -14.46 -0.92 2.02
N GLN A 63 -14.69 0.32 1.56
CA GLN A 63 -15.14 0.61 0.20
C GLN A 63 -14.12 0.18 -0.86
N LEU A 64 -12.82 0.35 -0.56
CA LEU A 64 -11.74 0.05 -1.48
C LEU A 64 -11.21 -1.39 -1.35
N GLY A 65 -11.73 -2.20 -0.43
CA GLY A 65 -11.25 -3.55 -0.18
C GLY A 65 -9.79 -3.57 0.29
N TYR A 66 -9.43 -2.69 1.21
CA TYR A 66 -8.10 -2.64 1.84
C TYR A 66 -8.11 -3.28 3.24
N PRO A 67 -6.94 -3.62 3.79
CA PRO A 67 -6.86 -4.13 5.16
C PRO A 67 -7.53 -3.21 6.18
N PRO A 68 -8.30 -3.73 7.14
CA PRO A 68 -8.44 -5.15 7.53
C PRO A 68 -9.50 -5.95 6.75
N TYR A 69 -10.20 -5.36 5.79
CA TYR A 69 -11.32 -5.98 5.07
C TYR A 69 -10.87 -6.94 3.97
N ALA A 70 -9.63 -6.83 3.49
CA ALA A 70 -8.97 -7.81 2.64
C ALA A 70 -7.51 -7.91 3.06
N ARG A 71 -6.86 -9.01 2.66
CA ARG A 71 -5.41 -9.17 2.82
C ARG A 71 -4.70 -8.83 1.52
N LEU A 72 -3.43 -8.48 1.64
CA LEU A 72 -2.58 -8.12 0.51
C LEU A 72 -1.35 -9.03 0.47
N ALA A 73 -0.87 -9.30 -0.74
CA ALA A 73 0.48 -9.77 -0.97
C ALA A 73 1.13 -8.90 -2.04
N ARG A 74 2.32 -8.38 -1.73
CA ARG A 74 3.15 -7.64 -2.68
C ARG A 74 4.19 -8.59 -3.28
N LEU A 75 4.22 -8.65 -4.60
CA LEU A 75 5.19 -9.38 -5.38
C LEU A 75 6.07 -8.35 -6.09
N GLU A 76 7.37 -8.38 -5.86
CA GLU A 76 8.31 -7.46 -6.49
C GLU A 76 9.33 -8.25 -7.31
N TYR A 77 9.49 -7.83 -8.57
CA TYR A 77 10.52 -8.32 -9.46
C TYR A 77 11.57 -7.23 -9.71
N ARG A 78 12.83 -7.63 -9.76
CA ARG A 78 13.97 -6.72 -9.95
C ARG A 78 14.85 -7.19 -11.08
N HIS A 79 15.20 -6.28 -12.01
CA HIS A 79 16.12 -6.58 -13.08
C HIS A 79 16.90 -5.35 -13.52
N ALA A 80 18.17 -5.52 -13.96
CA ALA A 80 19.00 -4.42 -14.46
C ALA A 80 18.51 -3.90 -15.82
N ASP A 81 17.94 -4.76 -16.64
CA ASP A 81 17.32 -4.42 -17.93
C ASP A 81 15.84 -4.06 -17.72
N PRO A 82 15.41 -2.82 -18.07
CA PRO A 82 14.04 -2.36 -17.89
C PRO A 82 13.03 -3.17 -18.71
N LEU A 83 13.37 -3.57 -19.93
CA LEU A 83 12.46 -4.33 -20.78
C LEU A 83 12.21 -5.73 -20.24
N LYS A 84 13.26 -6.38 -19.72
CA LYS A 84 13.11 -7.68 -19.05
C LYS A 84 12.30 -7.57 -17.74
N ALA A 85 12.51 -6.48 -16.99
CA ALA A 85 11.74 -6.26 -15.77
C ALA A 85 10.22 -6.17 -16.07
N GLU A 86 9.85 -5.44 -17.12
CA GLU A 86 8.48 -5.32 -17.57
C GLU A 86 7.93 -6.64 -18.12
N GLU A 87 8.64 -7.27 -19.06
CA GLU A 87 8.22 -8.51 -19.73
C GLU A 87 7.97 -9.65 -18.74
N GLU A 88 8.89 -9.89 -17.80
CA GLU A 88 8.72 -10.93 -16.78
C GLU A 88 7.57 -10.62 -15.83
N SER A 89 7.34 -9.34 -15.56
CA SER A 89 6.20 -8.90 -14.72
C SER A 89 4.86 -9.14 -15.43
N GLN A 90 4.78 -8.86 -16.73
CA GLN A 90 3.60 -9.16 -17.55
C GLN A 90 3.33 -10.67 -17.63
N LYS A 91 4.37 -11.47 -17.86
CA LYS A 91 4.26 -12.95 -17.89
C LYS A 91 3.76 -13.50 -16.55
N ALA A 92 4.30 -12.99 -15.43
CA ALA A 92 3.87 -13.42 -14.10
C ALA A 92 2.40 -13.06 -13.85
N ALA A 93 1.99 -11.83 -14.18
CA ALA A 93 0.60 -11.40 -14.05
C ALA A 93 -0.35 -12.26 -14.88
N GLY A 94 0.04 -12.59 -16.11
CA GLY A 94 -0.74 -13.50 -16.99
C GLY A 94 -0.96 -14.87 -16.34
N ARG A 95 0.11 -15.48 -15.82
CA ARG A 95 0.03 -16.79 -15.11
C ARG A 95 -0.87 -16.71 -13.87
N LEU A 96 -0.76 -15.64 -13.09
CA LEU A 96 -1.60 -15.44 -11.90
C LEU A 96 -3.08 -15.26 -12.26
N LYS A 97 -3.39 -14.52 -13.33
CA LYS A 97 -4.78 -14.36 -13.83
C LYS A 97 -5.39 -15.71 -14.23
N ILE A 98 -4.68 -16.50 -15.01
CA ILE A 98 -5.12 -17.85 -15.40
C ILE A 98 -5.39 -18.72 -14.17
N LYS A 99 -4.54 -18.65 -13.15
CA LYS A 99 -4.72 -19.40 -11.90
C LYS A 99 -5.97 -18.93 -11.12
N ILE A 100 -6.23 -17.62 -11.05
CA ILE A 100 -7.45 -17.07 -10.42
C ILE A 100 -8.69 -17.63 -11.09
N GLU A 101 -8.72 -17.63 -12.41
CA GLU A 101 -9.84 -18.15 -13.21
C GLU A 101 -10.00 -19.67 -13.02
N ALA A 102 -8.92 -20.43 -13.14
CA ALA A 102 -8.92 -21.89 -12.99
C ALA A 102 -9.40 -22.34 -11.60
N GLU A 103 -8.98 -21.63 -10.54
CA GLU A 103 -9.38 -21.89 -9.16
C GLU A 103 -10.70 -21.22 -8.75
N ARG A 104 -11.36 -20.49 -9.65
CA ARG A 104 -12.61 -19.73 -9.41
C ARG A 104 -12.51 -18.81 -8.19
N ARG A 105 -11.36 -18.13 -8.02
CA ARG A 105 -11.12 -17.24 -6.88
C ARG A 105 -11.72 -15.84 -7.13
N HIS A 106 -13.04 -15.73 -7.19
CA HIS A 106 -13.77 -14.50 -7.53
C HIS A 106 -13.50 -13.31 -6.61
N GLN A 107 -13.02 -13.55 -5.40
CA GLN A 107 -12.67 -12.50 -4.43
C GLN A 107 -11.17 -12.15 -4.43
N THR A 108 -10.38 -12.76 -5.35
CA THR A 108 -8.96 -12.48 -5.49
C THR A 108 -8.74 -11.60 -6.72
N GLU A 109 -8.09 -10.47 -6.53
CA GLU A 109 -7.83 -9.48 -7.56
C GLU A 109 -6.32 -9.26 -7.72
N LEU A 110 -5.89 -9.03 -8.96
CA LEU A 110 -4.53 -8.59 -9.27
C LEU A 110 -4.51 -7.12 -9.62
N ILE A 111 -3.64 -6.38 -8.98
CA ILE A 111 -3.39 -4.96 -9.23
C ILE A 111 -1.97 -4.83 -9.79
N GLY A 112 -1.85 -4.27 -10.96
CA GLY A 112 -0.62 -4.23 -11.74
C GLY A 112 -0.55 -5.32 -12.82
N PRO A 113 0.63 -5.61 -13.42
CA PRO A 113 1.96 -5.14 -12.99
C PRO A 113 2.17 -3.65 -13.27
N VAL A 114 2.89 -2.99 -12.37
CA VAL A 114 3.27 -1.58 -12.50
C VAL A 114 4.68 -1.38 -11.96
N PRO A 115 5.42 -0.35 -12.42
CA PRO A 115 6.65 0.05 -11.76
C PRO A 115 6.41 0.34 -10.28
N SER A 116 7.33 -0.05 -9.42
CA SER A 116 7.31 0.32 -8.00
C SER A 116 7.43 1.85 -7.85
N PHE A 117 7.04 2.40 -6.71
CA PHE A 117 7.13 3.84 -6.47
C PHE A 117 8.55 4.39 -6.73
N PHE A 118 9.57 3.70 -6.23
CA PHE A 118 10.96 3.91 -6.63
C PHE A 118 11.29 2.93 -7.76
N ALA A 119 10.88 3.28 -8.97
CA ALA A 119 10.98 2.40 -10.14
C ALA A 119 12.41 1.97 -10.47
N LYS A 120 13.41 2.79 -10.11
CA LYS A 120 14.84 2.50 -10.28
C LYS A 120 15.59 2.79 -8.98
N GLU A 121 16.28 1.80 -8.47
CA GLU A 121 17.10 1.90 -7.27
C GLU A 121 18.42 1.15 -7.50
N ASN A 122 19.56 1.81 -7.25
CA ASN A 122 20.91 1.23 -7.43
C ASN A 122 21.14 0.56 -8.80
N GLY A 123 20.61 1.17 -9.88
CA GLY A 123 20.76 0.65 -11.23
C GLY A 123 19.80 -0.47 -11.60
N VAL A 124 18.91 -0.89 -10.69
CA VAL A 124 17.96 -1.99 -10.89
C VAL A 124 16.55 -1.42 -11.02
N TYR A 125 15.80 -1.91 -12.00
CA TYR A 125 14.40 -1.57 -12.22
C TYR A 125 13.51 -2.52 -11.41
N ARG A 126 12.48 -1.95 -10.77
CA ARG A 126 11.58 -2.64 -9.85
C ARG A 126 10.16 -2.56 -10.37
N TRP A 127 9.53 -3.71 -10.51
CA TRP A 127 8.12 -3.86 -10.87
C TRP A 127 7.38 -4.60 -9.78
N GLN A 128 6.10 -4.28 -9.61
CA GLN A 128 5.29 -4.91 -8.57
C GLN A 128 3.92 -5.34 -9.08
N ILE A 129 3.46 -6.45 -8.50
CA ILE A 129 2.09 -6.93 -8.59
C ILE A 129 1.56 -7.02 -7.17
N VAL A 130 0.32 -6.56 -6.95
CA VAL A 130 -0.35 -6.76 -5.67
C VAL A 130 -1.50 -7.73 -5.87
N VAL A 131 -1.52 -8.78 -5.07
CA VAL A 131 -2.62 -9.72 -4.94
C VAL A 131 -3.46 -9.27 -3.76
N ARG A 132 -4.75 -9.00 -3.99
CA ARG A 132 -5.72 -8.59 -2.98
C ARG A 132 -6.83 -9.63 -2.88
N GLY A 133 -7.16 -10.04 -1.66
CA GLY A 133 -8.23 -11.02 -1.45
C GLY A 133 -8.27 -11.57 -0.04
N PRO A 134 -9.12 -12.58 0.22
CA PRO A 134 -9.26 -13.14 1.57
C PRO A 134 -8.02 -13.92 2.03
N ASP A 135 -7.33 -14.60 1.12
CA ASP A 135 -6.14 -15.40 1.45
C ASP A 135 -5.11 -15.44 0.31
N PRO A 136 -4.36 -14.34 0.11
CA PRO A 136 -3.33 -14.29 -0.92
C PRO A 136 -2.15 -15.24 -0.64
N ALA A 137 -1.89 -15.59 0.62
CA ALA A 137 -0.82 -16.52 0.98
C ALA A 137 -1.10 -17.94 0.47
N SER A 138 -2.32 -18.45 0.68
CA SER A 138 -2.75 -19.73 0.13
C SER A 138 -2.73 -19.74 -1.41
N PHE A 139 -3.18 -18.66 -2.04
CA PHE A 139 -3.18 -18.51 -3.48
C PHE A 139 -1.78 -18.61 -4.09
N LEU A 140 -0.77 -18.03 -3.42
CA LEU A 140 0.60 -17.96 -3.91
C LEU A 140 1.45 -19.19 -3.58
N ARG A 141 0.98 -20.09 -2.70
CA ARG A 141 1.78 -21.22 -2.15
C ARG A 141 2.43 -22.08 -3.23
N ASP A 142 1.69 -22.40 -4.30
CA ASP A 142 2.14 -23.32 -5.35
C ASP A 142 2.60 -22.58 -6.62
N VAL A 143 2.76 -21.26 -6.54
CA VAL A 143 3.21 -20.46 -7.67
C VAL A 143 4.73 -20.38 -7.67
N LYS A 144 5.34 -20.86 -8.75
CA LYS A 144 6.81 -20.77 -8.93
C LYS A 144 7.18 -19.34 -9.33
N LEU A 145 7.69 -18.57 -8.39
CA LEU A 145 8.17 -17.19 -8.51
C LEU A 145 9.54 -17.06 -7.84
N SER A 146 10.51 -17.90 -8.24
CA SER A 146 11.83 -18.02 -7.59
C SER A 146 12.61 -16.72 -7.55
N ASP A 147 12.44 -15.86 -8.57
CA ASP A 147 13.16 -14.59 -8.68
C ASP A 147 12.36 -13.38 -8.15
N TRP A 148 11.22 -13.66 -7.51
CA TRP A 148 10.33 -12.64 -6.97
C TRP A 148 10.47 -12.54 -5.46
N ARG A 149 10.51 -11.31 -4.96
CA ARG A 149 10.29 -11.05 -3.54
C ARG A 149 8.80 -11.01 -3.26
N ILE A 150 8.34 -11.89 -2.39
CA ILE A 150 6.92 -11.97 -1.97
C ILE A 150 6.83 -11.53 -0.52
N GLU A 151 5.95 -10.58 -0.25
CA GLU A 151 5.66 -10.06 1.08
C GLU A 151 4.15 -10.17 1.33
N ILE A 152 3.78 -10.96 2.34
CA ILE A 152 2.39 -11.14 2.75
C ILE A 152 2.06 -10.08 3.81
N ASP A 153 0.89 -9.46 3.67
CA ASP A 153 0.41 -8.36 4.51
C ASP A 153 1.46 -7.24 4.68
N PRO A 154 1.92 -6.64 3.55
CA PRO A 154 2.93 -5.61 3.60
C PRO A 154 2.44 -4.39 4.38
N ILE A 155 3.32 -3.77 5.16
CA ILE A 155 3.02 -2.54 5.90
C ILE A 155 3.04 -1.29 5.02
N SER A 156 3.49 -1.42 3.78
CA SER A 156 3.53 -0.36 2.76
C SER A 156 3.59 -0.98 1.37
N LEU A 157 3.03 -0.30 0.39
CA LEU A 157 3.14 -0.61 -1.04
C LEU A 157 4.14 0.30 -1.77
N LEU A 158 4.88 1.12 -1.04
CA LEU A 158 5.93 2.01 -1.57
C LEU A 158 7.25 1.28 -1.81
#